data_1bca2a0b186d96f8eaec81d6d6953d67
#
_entry.id   1bca2a0b186d96f8eaec81d6d6953d67
#
_cell.length_a   1.000
_cell.length_b   1.000
_cell.length_c   1.000
_cell.angle_alpha   90.00
_cell.angle_beta   90.00
_cell.angle_gamma   90.00
#
_symmetry.space_group_name_H-M   'P 1'
#
loop_
_entity.id
_entity.type
_entity.pdbx_description
1 polymer ?
#
loop_
_entity_poly.entity_id
_entity_poly.type
_entity_poly.pdbx_seq_one_letter_code
_entity_poly.pdbx_strand_id
1 'polypeptide(L)'
;MVLSSFLLPQDKKISKEIFLLSFPIILSNLSRVLMSVVDVAMVGRLGTEALAATGMGSMMFWGALSLAIGIRTAVQTVTARRRGQNLFKESGTALRNGLVLATLYSIPTSFFVWSYSDSLVRFFIEDPAATPLTRDYVSIVFIGLLFSSYSFVFQGX
;
A
#
# COMPACT_ATOMS: atom_id res chain seq x y z
N MET A 1 -12.94 37.86 12.56
CA MET A 1 -13.36 37.20 13.80
C MET A 1 -14.14 35.91 13.58
N VAL A 2 -14.54 35.55 12.33
CA VAL A 2 -15.29 34.33 12.01
C VAL A 2 -14.36 33.16 11.55
N LEU A 3 -13.15 33.46 11.08
CA LEU A 3 -12.21 32.42 10.61
C LEU A 3 -11.49 31.64 11.73
N SER A 4 -11.34 32.27 12.91
CA SER A 4 -10.65 31.61 14.02
C SER A 4 -11.48 30.52 14.69
N SER A 5 -12.82 30.60 14.60
CA SER A 5 -13.71 29.58 15.17
C SER A 5 -13.83 28.33 14.29
N PHE A 6 -13.39 28.42 13.01
CA PHE A 6 -13.47 27.29 12.06
C PHE A 6 -12.23 26.40 12.13
N LEU A 7 -11.11 26.92 12.63
CA LEU A 7 -9.81 26.25 12.59
C LEU A 7 -9.42 25.52 13.88
N LEU A 8 -10.13 25.79 14.99
CA LEU A 8 -9.80 25.14 16.26
C LEU A 8 -11.05 24.44 16.81
N PRO A 9 -10.96 23.15 17.09
CA PRO A 9 -12.09 22.46 17.71
C PRO A 9 -12.37 23.08 19.10
N GLN A 10 -13.56 23.59 19.26
CA GLN A 10 -13.99 24.26 20.51
C GLN A 10 -14.17 23.25 21.65
N ASP A 11 -14.25 21.96 21.34
CA ASP A 11 -14.49 20.93 22.33
C ASP A 11 -13.18 20.18 22.64
N LYS A 12 -12.64 20.44 23.84
CA LYS A 12 -11.41 19.80 24.33
C LYS A 12 -11.49 18.27 24.35
N LYS A 13 -12.70 17.73 24.50
CA LYS A 13 -12.93 16.29 24.52
C LYS A 13 -12.69 15.69 23.13
N ILE A 14 -13.25 16.32 22.10
CA ILE A 14 -13.08 15.89 20.69
C ILE A 14 -11.61 16.00 20.28
N SER A 15 -10.94 17.10 20.64
CA SER A 15 -9.51 17.31 20.36
C SER A 15 -8.65 16.20 20.96
N LYS A 16 -8.94 15.82 22.21
CA LYS A 16 -8.23 14.76 22.92
C LYS A 16 -8.45 13.40 22.26
N GLU A 17 -9.68 13.10 21.84
CA GLU A 17 -10.02 11.86 21.14
C GLU A 17 -9.29 11.77 19.78
N ILE A 18 -9.30 12.86 19.02
CA ILE A 18 -8.57 12.95 17.74
C ILE A 18 -7.08 12.71 17.97
N PHE A 19 -6.48 13.34 18.97
CA PHE A 19 -5.06 13.19 19.28
C PHE A 19 -4.72 11.75 19.66
N LEU A 20 -5.53 11.13 20.52
CA LEU A 20 -5.35 9.76 20.97
C LEU A 20 -5.43 8.76 19.80
N LEU A 21 -6.34 9.01 18.84
CA LEU A 21 -6.47 8.17 17.64
C LEU A 21 -5.36 8.42 16.62
N SER A 22 -4.91 9.67 16.51
CA SER A 22 -3.87 10.07 15.55
C SER A 22 -2.47 9.60 15.97
N PHE A 23 -2.18 9.57 17.27
CA PHE A 23 -0.84 9.28 17.79
C PHE A 23 -0.32 7.90 17.35
N PRO A 24 -1.08 6.80 17.50
CA PRO A 24 -0.61 5.50 17.00
C PRO A 24 -0.43 5.48 15.47
N ILE A 25 -1.27 6.19 14.74
CA ILE A 25 -1.18 6.27 13.27
C ILE A 25 0.09 7.00 12.86
N ILE A 26 0.40 8.12 13.53
CA ILE A 26 1.63 8.90 13.30
C ILE A 26 2.85 8.02 13.59
N LEU A 27 2.85 7.30 14.72
CA LEU A 27 3.96 6.43 15.11
C LEU A 27 4.18 5.30 14.12
N SER A 28 3.10 4.69 13.62
CA SER A 28 3.15 3.64 12.59
C SER A 28 3.73 4.19 11.28
N ASN A 29 3.30 5.37 10.87
CA ASN A 29 3.80 6.02 9.64
C ASN A 29 5.27 6.42 9.79
N LEU A 30 5.67 6.94 10.95
CA LEU A 30 7.07 7.29 11.25
C LEU A 30 7.96 6.04 11.16
N SER A 31 7.52 4.93 11.75
CA SER A 31 8.24 3.64 11.68
C SER A 31 8.42 3.19 10.23
N ARG A 32 7.37 3.33 9.42
CA ARG A 32 7.40 2.97 8.00
C ARG A 32 8.39 3.84 7.22
N VAL A 33 8.41 5.15 7.49
CA VAL A 33 9.35 6.10 6.85
C VAL A 33 10.79 5.77 7.24
N LEU A 34 11.04 5.50 8.54
CA LEU A 34 12.38 5.13 9.02
C LEU A 34 12.85 3.82 8.36
N MET A 35 11.96 2.84 8.25
CA MET A 35 12.25 1.56 7.57
C MET A 35 12.63 1.81 6.10
N SER A 36 11.88 2.67 5.42
CA SER A 36 12.16 3.04 4.02
C SER A 36 13.51 3.73 3.86
N VAL A 37 13.87 4.63 4.78
CA VAL A 37 15.17 5.33 4.76
C VAL A 37 16.31 4.33 4.95
N VAL A 38 16.17 3.40 5.89
CA VAL A 38 17.17 2.35 6.13
C VAL A 38 17.31 1.46 4.89
N ASP A 39 16.19 1.07 4.29
CA ASP A 39 16.16 0.24 3.08
C ASP A 39 16.92 0.91 1.92
N VAL A 40 16.62 2.18 1.65
CA VAL A 40 17.30 2.96 0.60
C VAL A 40 18.80 3.10 0.93
N ALA A 41 19.16 3.34 2.19
CA ALA A 41 20.56 3.46 2.61
C ALA A 41 21.32 2.13 2.43
N MET A 42 20.67 1.00 2.71
CA MET A 42 21.27 -0.32 2.51
C MET A 42 21.48 -0.64 1.04
N VAL A 43 20.45 -0.41 0.21
CA VAL A 43 20.51 -0.64 -1.23
C VAL A 43 21.53 0.30 -1.89
N GLY A 44 21.61 1.55 -1.42
CA GLY A 44 22.57 2.55 -1.93
C GLY A 44 24.04 2.12 -1.78
N ARG A 45 24.34 1.26 -0.80
CA ARG A 45 25.68 0.69 -0.62
C ARG A 45 26.05 -0.34 -1.69
N LEU A 46 25.05 -0.89 -2.37
CA LEU A 46 25.26 -1.88 -3.45
C LEU A 46 25.57 -1.22 -4.79
N GLY A 47 25.43 0.10 -4.88
CA GLY A 47 25.74 0.85 -6.09
C GLY A 47 24.53 1.53 -6.71
N THR A 48 24.81 2.40 -7.68
CA THR A 48 23.78 3.19 -8.37
C THR A 48 22.82 2.32 -9.19
N GLU A 49 23.31 1.25 -9.77
CA GLU A 49 22.50 0.31 -10.57
C GLU A 49 21.45 -0.39 -9.70
N ALA A 50 21.86 -0.86 -8.50
CA ALA A 50 20.95 -1.49 -7.54
C ALA A 50 19.90 -0.49 -7.03
N LEU A 51 20.29 0.75 -6.79
CA LEU A 51 19.38 1.81 -6.35
C LEU A 51 18.35 2.14 -7.44
N ALA A 52 18.80 2.24 -8.71
CA ALA A 52 17.91 2.49 -9.84
C ALA A 52 16.93 1.32 -10.03
N ALA A 53 17.42 0.08 -9.94
CA ALA A 53 16.61 -1.14 -10.08
C ALA A 53 15.51 -1.21 -9.01
N THR A 54 15.87 -0.93 -7.76
CA THR A 54 14.93 -0.94 -6.62
C THR A 54 13.90 0.18 -6.78
N GLY A 55 14.33 1.37 -7.20
CA GLY A 55 13.46 2.51 -7.43
C GLY A 55 12.39 2.23 -8.48
N MET A 56 12.80 1.75 -9.64
CA MET A 56 11.88 1.42 -10.74
C MET A 56 10.97 0.25 -10.39
N GLY A 57 11.53 -0.81 -9.81
CA GLY A 57 10.74 -1.96 -9.37
C GLY A 57 9.70 -1.58 -8.32
N SER A 58 10.05 -0.70 -7.40
CA SER A 58 9.12 -0.17 -6.39
C SER A 58 8.00 0.64 -7.03
N MET A 59 8.29 1.47 -8.02
CA MET A 59 7.26 2.25 -8.74
C MET A 59 6.26 1.32 -9.43
N MET A 60 6.74 0.27 -10.10
CA MET A 60 5.88 -0.74 -10.74
C MET A 60 4.99 -1.44 -9.69
N PHE A 61 5.59 -1.82 -8.55
CA PHE A 61 4.86 -2.49 -7.46
C PHE A 61 3.81 -1.58 -6.84
N TRP A 62 4.14 -0.31 -6.58
CA TRP A 62 3.18 0.67 -6.06
C TRP A 62 2.05 0.94 -7.05
N GLY A 63 2.36 0.95 -8.35
CA GLY A 63 1.35 1.03 -9.40
C GLY A 63 0.35 -0.13 -9.31
N ALA A 64 0.85 -1.35 -9.14
CA ALA A 64 0.00 -2.52 -8.93
C ALA A 64 -0.78 -2.42 -7.61
N LEU A 65 -0.13 -2.01 -6.51
CA LEU A 65 -0.79 -1.87 -5.20
C LEU A 65 -1.91 -0.82 -5.19
N SER A 66 -1.90 0.14 -6.13
CA SER A 66 -2.93 1.19 -6.18
C SER A 66 -4.35 0.61 -6.29
N LEU A 67 -4.53 -0.50 -7.01
CA LEU A 67 -5.81 -1.20 -7.11
C LEU A 67 -6.20 -1.86 -5.77
N ALA A 68 -5.22 -2.44 -5.07
CA ALA A 68 -5.44 -3.01 -3.74
C ALA A 68 -5.86 -1.92 -2.72
N ILE A 69 -5.29 -0.73 -2.84
CA ILE A 69 -5.67 0.44 -2.02
C ILE A 69 -7.12 0.86 -2.34
N GLY A 70 -7.53 0.79 -3.61
CA GLY A 70 -8.92 1.01 -4.02
C GLY A 70 -9.87 0.01 -3.37
N ILE A 71 -9.52 -1.28 -3.37
CA ILE A 71 -10.30 -2.35 -2.72
C ILE A 71 -10.40 -2.08 -1.20
N ARG A 72 -9.28 -1.72 -0.56
CA ARG A 72 -9.24 -1.32 0.86
C ARG A 72 -10.25 -0.21 1.16
N THR A 73 -10.22 0.85 0.36
CA THR A 73 -11.11 2.02 0.54
C THR A 73 -12.58 1.64 0.40
N ALA A 74 -12.90 0.78 -0.57
CA ALA A 74 -14.25 0.26 -0.76
C ALA A 74 -14.71 -0.57 0.45
N VAL A 75 -13.87 -1.50 0.92
CA VAL A 75 -14.15 -2.32 2.12
C VAL A 75 -14.35 -1.43 3.33
N GLN A 76 -13.47 -0.45 3.54
CA GLN A 76 -13.53 0.49 4.66
C GLN A 76 -14.85 1.27 4.67
N THR A 77 -15.26 1.78 3.51
CA THR A 77 -16.50 2.56 3.36
C THR A 77 -17.73 1.72 3.68
N VAL A 78 -17.82 0.51 3.09
CA VAL A 78 -18.96 -0.40 3.31
C VAL A 78 -18.99 -0.87 4.77
N THR A 79 -17.85 -1.28 5.31
CA THR A 79 -17.73 -1.76 6.70
C THR A 79 -18.14 -0.68 7.69
N ALA A 80 -17.64 0.55 7.54
CA ALA A 80 -17.97 1.68 8.41
C ALA A 80 -19.47 1.99 8.38
N ARG A 81 -20.06 1.99 7.19
CA ARG A 81 -21.51 2.22 7.01
C ARG A 81 -22.35 1.12 7.68
N ARG A 82 -22.00 -0.15 7.43
CA ARG A 82 -22.75 -1.31 7.99
C ARG A 82 -22.59 -1.40 9.51
N ARG A 83 -21.40 -1.09 10.01
CA ARG A 83 -21.15 -1.05 11.46
C ARG A 83 -21.97 0.06 12.12
N GLY A 84 -22.08 1.23 11.51
CA GLY A 84 -22.93 2.33 12.00
C GLY A 84 -24.42 1.96 12.02
N GLN A 85 -24.84 1.01 11.17
CA GLN A 85 -26.21 0.47 11.13
C GLN A 85 -26.38 -0.75 12.03
N ASN A 86 -25.37 -1.15 12.79
CA ASN A 86 -25.32 -2.36 13.64
C ASN A 86 -25.47 -3.68 12.85
N LEU A 87 -25.13 -3.67 11.55
CA LEU A 87 -25.19 -4.82 10.65
C LEU A 87 -23.82 -5.51 10.58
N PHE A 88 -23.38 -6.11 11.70
CA PHE A 88 -22.03 -6.68 11.85
C PHE A 88 -21.75 -7.83 10.89
N LYS A 89 -22.76 -8.66 10.60
CA LYS A 89 -22.63 -9.76 9.63
C LYS A 89 -22.32 -9.25 8.22
N GLU A 90 -22.93 -8.13 7.83
CA GLU A 90 -22.71 -7.51 6.53
C GLU A 90 -21.34 -6.85 6.44
N SER A 91 -20.81 -6.36 7.56
CA SER A 91 -19.42 -5.87 7.64
C SER A 91 -18.43 -6.99 7.34
N GLY A 92 -18.64 -8.17 7.93
CA GLY A 92 -17.83 -9.37 7.65
C GLY A 92 -17.92 -9.83 6.20
N THR A 93 -19.10 -9.70 5.59
CA THR A 93 -19.30 -10.03 4.16
C THR A 93 -18.51 -9.05 3.28
N ALA A 94 -18.47 -7.77 3.64
CA ALA A 94 -17.67 -6.76 2.90
C ALA A 94 -16.17 -7.13 2.92
N LEU A 95 -15.65 -7.53 4.07
CA LEU A 95 -14.25 -7.98 4.22
C LEU A 95 -13.98 -9.21 3.34
N ARG A 96 -14.85 -10.22 3.43
CA ARG A 96 -14.71 -11.44 2.63
C ARG A 96 -14.69 -11.14 1.13
N ASN A 97 -15.61 -10.29 0.67
CA ASN A 97 -15.67 -9.89 -0.74
C ASN A 97 -14.41 -9.13 -1.16
N GLY A 98 -13.89 -8.27 -0.28
CA GLY A 98 -12.63 -7.56 -0.52
C GLY A 98 -11.45 -8.53 -0.68
N LEU A 99 -11.37 -9.58 0.17
CA LEU A 99 -10.32 -10.59 0.08
C LEU A 99 -10.44 -11.41 -1.22
N VAL A 100 -11.66 -11.75 -1.65
CA VAL A 100 -11.90 -12.43 -2.94
C VAL A 100 -11.43 -11.55 -4.10
N LEU A 101 -11.80 -10.26 -4.11
CA LEU A 101 -11.37 -9.32 -5.14
C LEU A 101 -9.85 -9.16 -5.15
N ALA A 102 -9.23 -9.06 -3.97
CA ALA A 102 -7.77 -8.98 -3.85
C ALA A 102 -7.09 -10.23 -4.43
N THR A 103 -7.64 -11.42 -4.17
CA THR A 103 -7.13 -12.68 -4.72
C THR A 103 -7.26 -12.72 -6.25
N LEU A 104 -8.45 -12.40 -6.77
CA LEU A 104 -8.76 -12.39 -8.20
C LEU A 104 -7.91 -11.37 -8.96
N TYR A 105 -7.47 -10.32 -8.30
CA TYR A 105 -6.57 -9.31 -8.88
C TYR A 105 -5.10 -9.72 -8.74
N SER A 106 -4.67 -10.07 -7.53
CA SER A 106 -3.24 -10.24 -7.21
C SER A 106 -2.63 -11.47 -7.87
N ILE A 107 -3.35 -12.60 -7.94
CA ILE A 107 -2.81 -13.84 -8.52
C ILE A 107 -2.56 -13.67 -10.02
N PRO A 108 -3.53 -13.22 -10.85
CA PRO A 108 -3.26 -13.01 -12.28
C PRO A 108 -2.20 -11.94 -12.52
N THR A 109 -2.20 -10.86 -11.74
CA THR A 109 -1.22 -9.77 -11.88
C THR A 109 0.19 -10.26 -11.58
N SER A 110 0.37 -11.00 -10.48
CA SER A 110 1.68 -11.58 -10.11
C SER A 110 2.17 -12.57 -11.16
N PHE A 111 1.27 -13.42 -11.64
CA PHE A 111 1.62 -14.39 -12.69
C PHE A 111 1.99 -13.70 -13.99
N PHE A 112 1.25 -12.68 -14.39
CA PHE A 112 1.51 -11.89 -15.60
C PHE A 112 2.88 -11.19 -15.50
N VAL A 113 3.14 -10.49 -14.39
CA VAL A 113 4.41 -9.78 -14.19
C VAL A 113 5.57 -10.77 -14.13
N TRP A 114 5.41 -11.91 -13.46
CA TRP A 114 6.44 -12.94 -13.39
C TRP A 114 6.78 -13.50 -14.79
N SER A 115 5.74 -13.78 -15.60
CA SER A 115 5.90 -14.33 -16.95
C SER A 115 6.52 -13.36 -17.96
N TYR A 116 6.16 -12.06 -17.82
CA TYR A 116 6.58 -11.02 -18.76
C TYR A 116 7.55 -10.01 -18.15
N SER A 117 8.21 -10.36 -17.04
CA SER A 117 9.11 -9.45 -16.30
C SER A 117 10.20 -8.86 -17.21
N ASP A 118 10.79 -9.68 -18.08
CA ASP A 118 11.83 -9.25 -19.02
C ASP A 118 11.31 -8.14 -19.97
N SER A 119 10.16 -8.38 -20.59
CA SER A 119 9.54 -7.44 -21.55
C SER A 119 9.09 -6.16 -20.86
N LEU A 120 8.49 -6.30 -19.68
CA LEU A 120 8.01 -5.15 -18.90
C LEU A 120 9.18 -4.26 -18.46
N VAL A 121 10.24 -4.87 -17.92
CA VAL A 121 11.40 -4.10 -17.44
C VAL A 121 12.09 -3.39 -18.61
N ARG A 122 12.29 -4.06 -19.74
CA ARG A 122 12.89 -3.44 -20.94
C ARG A 122 12.07 -2.29 -21.50
N PHE A 123 10.75 -2.32 -21.31
CA PHE A 123 9.87 -1.23 -21.74
C PHE A 123 10.10 0.03 -20.90
N PHE A 124 10.42 -0.13 -19.61
CA PHE A 124 10.59 1.00 -18.67
C PHE A 124 12.05 1.42 -18.49
N ILE A 125 13.01 0.53 -18.77
CA ILE A 125 14.44 0.78 -18.52
C ILE A 125 15.24 0.51 -19.80
N GLU A 126 15.95 1.53 -20.26
CA GLU A 126 16.84 1.44 -21.43
C GLU A 126 18.25 1.00 -21.04
N ASP A 127 18.62 1.06 -19.76
CA ASP A 127 19.97 0.73 -19.28
C ASP A 127 20.14 -0.80 -19.20
N PRO A 128 21.05 -1.39 -20.01
CA PRO A 128 21.29 -2.83 -20.00
C PRO A 128 21.84 -3.35 -18.65
N ALA A 129 22.53 -2.53 -17.89
CA ALA A 129 23.13 -2.95 -16.61
C ALA A 129 22.08 -3.08 -15.50
N ALA A 130 21.09 -2.18 -15.48
CA ALA A 130 20.02 -2.17 -14.48
C ALA A 130 18.90 -3.18 -14.78
N THR A 131 18.73 -3.59 -16.03
CA THR A 131 17.65 -4.47 -16.49
C THR A 131 17.59 -5.81 -15.73
N PRO A 132 18.68 -6.61 -15.60
CA PRO A 132 18.59 -7.90 -14.91
C PRO A 132 18.29 -7.72 -13.41
N LEU A 133 18.87 -6.73 -12.77
CA LEU A 133 18.62 -6.46 -11.34
C LEU A 133 17.16 -6.06 -11.10
N THR A 134 16.60 -5.20 -11.97
CA THR A 134 15.18 -4.78 -11.87
C THR A 134 14.26 -5.97 -12.12
N ARG A 135 14.56 -6.80 -13.09
CA ARG A 135 13.79 -8.02 -13.41
C ARG A 135 13.73 -8.95 -12.20
N ASP A 136 14.87 -9.23 -11.59
CA ASP A 136 14.95 -10.12 -10.42
C ASP A 136 14.19 -9.52 -9.23
N TYR A 137 14.38 -8.24 -8.98
CA TYR A 137 13.67 -7.50 -7.92
C TYR A 137 12.14 -7.58 -8.14
N VAL A 138 11.66 -7.23 -9.33
CA VAL A 138 10.24 -7.22 -9.67
C VAL A 138 9.65 -8.62 -9.53
N SER A 139 10.34 -9.66 -10.01
CA SER A 139 9.89 -11.05 -9.93
C SER A 139 9.67 -11.49 -8.47
N ILE A 140 10.60 -11.13 -7.58
CA ILE A 140 10.53 -11.47 -6.16
C ILE A 140 9.43 -10.67 -5.45
N VAL A 141 9.38 -9.36 -5.67
CA VAL A 141 8.47 -8.45 -4.96
C VAL A 141 7.01 -8.73 -5.34
N PHE A 142 6.72 -9.05 -6.59
CA PHE A 142 5.37 -9.35 -7.05
C PHE A 142 4.81 -10.67 -6.48
N ILE A 143 5.65 -11.58 -6.02
CA ILE A 143 5.20 -12.74 -5.24
C ILE A 143 4.50 -12.26 -3.96
N GLY A 144 5.00 -11.17 -3.37
CA GLY A 144 4.41 -10.56 -2.18
C GLY A 144 3.14 -9.73 -2.43
N LEU A 145 2.73 -9.53 -3.68
CA LEU A 145 1.57 -8.68 -4.01
C LEU A 145 0.29 -9.18 -3.35
N LEU A 146 0.05 -10.50 -3.32
CA LEU A 146 -1.13 -11.09 -2.69
C LEU A 146 -1.17 -10.76 -1.19
N PHE A 147 -0.06 -10.98 -0.50
CA PHE A 147 0.05 -10.74 0.94
C PHE A 147 -0.10 -9.25 1.27
N SER A 148 0.50 -8.39 0.47
CA SER A 148 0.37 -6.93 0.61
C SER A 148 -1.08 -6.48 0.39
N SER A 149 -1.75 -7.01 -0.64
CA SER A 149 -3.15 -6.73 -0.95
C SER A 149 -4.06 -7.16 0.21
N TYR A 150 -3.83 -8.34 0.77
CA TYR A 150 -4.57 -8.83 1.94
C TYR A 150 -4.37 -7.91 3.14
N SER A 151 -3.12 -7.48 3.39
CA SER A 151 -2.81 -6.55 4.49
C SER A 151 -3.62 -5.25 4.34
N PHE A 152 -3.70 -4.70 3.12
CA PHE A 152 -4.49 -3.50 2.86
C PHE A 152 -5.99 -3.74 3.07
N VAL A 153 -6.52 -4.87 2.60
CA VAL A 153 -7.96 -5.20 2.76
C VAL A 153 -8.31 -5.34 4.25
N PHE A 154 -7.47 -6.02 5.03
CA PHE A 154 -7.67 -6.14 6.48
C PHE A 154 -7.63 -4.79 7.19
N GLN A 155 -6.78 -3.89 6.76
CA GLN A 155 -6.76 -2.51 7.27
C GLN A 155 -8.05 -1.75 6.97
N GLY A 156 -8.78 -2.12 5.92
CA GLY A 156 -10.11 -1.60 5.58
C GLY A 156 -11.24 -2.18 6.41
N UNK A 157 -11.04 -3.35 6.72
CA UNK A 157 -11.97 -3.96 7.31
C UNK A 157 -12.17 -3.68 8.50
#